data_627104640e3b8cdacdc66b005f290919
#
_entry.id   627104640e3b8cdacdc66b005f290919
#
_cell.length_a   1.000
_cell.length_b   1.000
_cell.length_c   1.000
_cell.angle_alpha   90.00
_cell.angle_beta   90.00
_cell.angle_gamma   90.00
#
_symmetry.space_group_name_H-M   'P 1'
#
loop_
_entity.id
_entity.type
_entity.pdbx_description
1 polymer ?
#
loop_
_entity_poly.entity_id
_entity_poly.type
_entity_poly.pdbx_seq_one_letter_code
_entity_poly.pdbx_strand_id
1 'polypeptide(L)'
;MSDRVVVLGAGYAGCVAIQTLERELDDADLTWVSDVDYHLVLHEVHRAIRDPAVREKITIPVEDLKAPSTSFVRGTVVGVDTDARRIAIDGADDVDYDYLLVALGSDTAFYGIPGVEERAHTLNGLDDALAIHEAVLEAGQAASQRDPARVVVGGAGLSGIQSAGEVAELRDHEGLPVEVVLVEALEEVMPGFRRSVQRRIRRMLEARGIEVLTDDPVTEAGPAEIHFDERSPMPYDVLVWTGGITGREAFERATIENDHQRLVTDATFRTSDDRVFAVGDAA
;
A
#
# COMPACT_ATOMS: atom_id res chain seq x y z
N MET A 1 -2.05 -38.50 -5.17
CA MET A 1 -2.29 -37.36 -4.26
C MET A 1 -2.29 -36.15 -5.14
N SER A 2 -3.26 -35.29 -5.03
CA SER A 2 -3.28 -34.00 -5.71
C SER A 2 -2.16 -33.11 -5.18
N ASP A 3 -1.57 -32.27 -6.03
CA ASP A 3 -0.59 -31.29 -5.60
C ASP A 3 -1.30 -30.17 -4.82
N ARG A 4 -0.71 -29.74 -3.69
CA ARG A 4 -1.18 -28.60 -2.91
C ARG A 4 -0.61 -27.34 -3.49
N VAL A 5 -1.47 -26.51 -4.07
CA VAL A 5 -1.09 -25.24 -4.68
C VAL A 5 -1.63 -24.10 -3.82
N VAL A 6 -0.75 -23.27 -3.31
CA VAL A 6 -1.10 -22.14 -2.44
C VAL A 6 -0.86 -20.81 -3.15
N VAL A 7 -1.84 -19.92 -3.08
CA VAL A 7 -1.74 -18.53 -3.58
C VAL A 7 -1.81 -17.58 -2.39
N LEU A 8 -0.83 -16.68 -2.27
CA LEU A 8 -0.78 -15.68 -1.21
C LEU A 8 -1.19 -14.31 -1.73
N GLY A 9 -2.19 -13.72 -1.08
CA GLY A 9 -2.68 -12.36 -1.33
C GLY A 9 -3.93 -12.28 -2.19
N ALA A 10 -4.87 -11.41 -1.79
CA ALA A 10 -6.14 -11.14 -2.48
C ALA A 10 -6.11 -9.83 -3.31
N GLY A 11 -4.93 -9.38 -3.72
CA GLY A 11 -4.74 -8.29 -4.67
C GLY A 11 -5.08 -8.71 -6.11
N TYR A 12 -4.85 -7.81 -7.08
CA TYR A 12 -5.14 -8.08 -8.49
C TYR A 12 -4.47 -9.36 -9.00
N ALA A 13 -3.18 -9.53 -8.73
CA ALA A 13 -2.42 -10.67 -9.19
C ALA A 13 -2.93 -11.98 -8.59
N GLY A 14 -3.21 -12.02 -7.29
CA GLY A 14 -3.73 -13.20 -6.60
C GLY A 14 -5.12 -13.61 -7.09
N CYS A 15 -6.03 -12.65 -7.27
CA CYS A 15 -7.37 -12.91 -7.81
C CYS A 15 -7.33 -13.52 -9.21
N VAL A 16 -6.53 -12.94 -10.11
CA VAL A 16 -6.38 -13.48 -11.48
C VAL A 16 -5.72 -14.87 -11.45
N ALA A 17 -4.74 -15.05 -10.56
CA ALA A 17 -4.06 -16.33 -10.43
C ALA A 17 -5.02 -17.43 -9.95
N ILE A 18 -5.77 -17.23 -8.88
CA ILE A 18 -6.75 -18.21 -8.38
C ILE A 18 -7.74 -18.60 -9.47
N GLN A 19 -8.38 -17.63 -10.12
CA GLN A 19 -9.36 -17.89 -11.17
C GLN A 19 -8.76 -18.59 -12.39
N THR A 20 -7.47 -18.40 -12.65
CA THR A 20 -6.77 -19.09 -13.73
C THR A 20 -6.44 -20.52 -13.34
N LEU A 21 -5.89 -20.74 -12.15
CA LEU A 21 -5.57 -22.07 -11.64
C LEU A 21 -6.81 -22.96 -11.51
N GLU A 22 -7.94 -22.41 -11.04
CA GLU A 22 -9.24 -23.11 -10.98
C GLU A 22 -9.74 -23.60 -12.34
N ARG A 23 -9.38 -22.92 -13.44
CA ARG A 23 -9.78 -23.33 -14.79
C ARG A 23 -8.83 -24.32 -15.44
N GLU A 24 -7.54 -24.22 -15.10
CA GLU A 24 -6.47 -24.94 -15.80
C GLU A 24 -6.03 -26.21 -15.05
N LEU A 25 -6.32 -26.31 -13.74
CA LEU A 25 -5.92 -27.45 -12.91
C LEU A 25 -7.12 -28.27 -12.45
N ASP A 26 -7.30 -29.46 -13.01
CA ASP A 26 -8.42 -30.34 -12.68
C ASP A 26 -8.23 -31.10 -11.35
N ASP A 27 -6.99 -31.41 -10.97
CA ASP A 27 -6.66 -32.31 -9.85
C ASP A 27 -5.77 -31.66 -8.77
N ALA A 28 -5.76 -30.32 -8.62
CA ALA A 28 -5.00 -29.62 -7.60
C ALA A 28 -5.86 -29.28 -6.36
N ASP A 29 -5.23 -29.33 -5.19
CA ASP A 29 -5.82 -28.83 -3.94
C ASP A 29 -5.41 -27.36 -3.78
N LEU A 30 -6.34 -26.44 -4.13
CA LEU A 30 -6.09 -25.02 -4.14
C LEU A 30 -6.42 -24.39 -2.79
N THR A 31 -5.45 -23.66 -2.23
CA THR A 31 -5.64 -22.83 -1.04
C THR A 31 -5.27 -21.39 -1.34
N TRP A 32 -6.16 -20.47 -1.00
CA TRP A 32 -5.96 -19.04 -1.12
C TRP A 32 -5.80 -18.41 0.26
N VAL A 33 -4.69 -17.70 0.51
CA VAL A 33 -4.37 -17.11 1.82
C VAL A 33 -4.34 -15.59 1.68
N SER A 34 -5.04 -14.87 2.56
CA SER A 34 -4.96 -13.41 2.65
C SER A 34 -5.33 -12.93 4.05
N ASP A 35 -4.79 -11.80 4.46
CA ASP A 35 -5.11 -11.08 5.70
C ASP A 35 -6.52 -10.47 5.69
N VAL A 36 -7.06 -10.21 4.51
CA VAL A 36 -8.43 -9.72 4.31
C VAL A 36 -9.27 -10.73 3.51
N ASP A 37 -10.58 -10.74 3.75
CA ASP A 37 -11.57 -11.62 3.10
C ASP A 37 -12.26 -10.96 1.89
N TYR A 38 -11.61 -9.96 1.31
CA TYR A 38 -12.07 -9.25 0.11
C TYR A 38 -10.90 -8.91 -0.82
N HIS A 39 -11.20 -8.81 -2.09
CA HIS A 39 -10.35 -8.12 -3.06
C HIS A 39 -10.60 -6.62 -2.96
N LEU A 40 -9.54 -5.85 -2.79
CA LEU A 40 -9.58 -4.39 -2.82
C LEU A 40 -9.26 -3.87 -4.22
N VAL A 41 -10.13 -3.01 -4.75
CA VAL A 41 -9.83 -2.21 -5.96
C VAL A 41 -8.84 -1.11 -5.55
N LEU A 42 -7.57 -1.51 -5.37
CA LEU A 42 -6.52 -0.73 -4.70
C LEU A 42 -6.30 0.65 -5.33
N HIS A 43 -6.41 0.78 -6.66
CA HIS A 43 -6.22 2.07 -7.33
C HIS A 43 -7.35 3.09 -7.04
N GLU A 44 -8.43 2.68 -6.37
CA GLU A 44 -9.53 3.54 -5.92
C GLU A 44 -9.53 3.77 -4.40
N VAL A 45 -8.59 3.15 -3.65
CA VAL A 45 -8.58 3.17 -2.18
C VAL A 45 -8.46 4.57 -1.60
N HIS A 46 -7.70 5.46 -2.27
CA HIS A 46 -7.54 6.87 -1.86
C HIS A 46 -8.88 7.59 -1.69
N ARG A 47 -9.94 7.20 -2.43
CA ARG A 47 -11.26 7.81 -2.32
C ARG A 47 -11.93 7.61 -0.96
N ALA A 48 -11.53 6.56 -0.21
CA ALA A 48 -12.02 6.32 1.14
C ALA A 48 -11.49 7.36 2.15
N ILE A 49 -10.43 8.10 1.81
CA ILE A 49 -9.95 9.25 2.60
C ILE A 49 -11.01 10.35 2.65
N ARG A 50 -11.72 10.59 1.55
CA ARG A 50 -12.80 11.58 1.50
C ARG A 50 -14.14 11.01 1.95
N ASP A 51 -14.47 9.82 1.45
CA ASP A 51 -15.80 9.19 1.62
C ASP A 51 -15.65 7.71 2.00
N PRO A 52 -15.72 7.38 3.31
CA PRO A 52 -15.66 5.99 3.77
C PRO A 52 -16.71 5.06 3.17
N ALA A 53 -17.85 5.58 2.70
CA ALA A 53 -18.92 4.76 2.09
C ALA A 53 -18.49 4.15 0.74
N VAL A 54 -17.42 4.66 0.13
CA VAL A 54 -16.86 4.09 -1.11
C VAL A 54 -16.38 2.64 -0.92
N ARG A 55 -16.09 2.21 0.33
CA ARG A 55 -15.67 0.85 0.68
C ARG A 55 -16.58 -0.22 0.04
N GLU A 56 -17.90 0.00 0.05
CA GLU A 56 -18.87 -0.94 -0.52
C GLU A 56 -18.72 -1.13 -2.04
N LYS A 57 -18.09 -0.18 -2.73
CA LYS A 57 -17.88 -0.21 -4.18
C LYS A 57 -16.50 -0.72 -4.59
N ILE A 58 -15.53 -0.64 -3.68
CA ILE A 58 -14.13 -0.98 -3.96
C ILE A 58 -13.68 -2.29 -3.30
N THR A 59 -14.56 -2.96 -2.56
CA THR A 59 -14.30 -4.29 -1.99
C THR A 59 -15.21 -5.33 -2.64
N ILE A 60 -14.64 -6.47 -3.00
CA ILE A 60 -15.34 -7.62 -3.57
C ILE A 60 -15.03 -8.83 -2.66
N PRO A 61 -16.04 -9.44 -2.03
CA PRO A 61 -15.80 -10.60 -1.15
C PRO A 61 -15.04 -11.72 -1.86
N VAL A 62 -14.07 -12.33 -1.18
CA VAL A 62 -13.30 -13.47 -1.71
C VAL A 62 -14.23 -14.62 -2.10
N GLU A 63 -15.31 -14.85 -1.35
CA GLU A 63 -16.28 -15.90 -1.63
C GLU A 63 -17.02 -15.71 -2.97
N ASP A 64 -17.11 -14.49 -3.48
CA ASP A 64 -17.69 -14.19 -4.79
C ASP A 64 -16.69 -14.38 -5.96
N LEU A 65 -15.41 -14.56 -5.64
CA LEU A 65 -14.31 -14.62 -6.62
C LEU A 65 -13.75 -16.04 -6.79
N LYS A 66 -13.78 -16.86 -5.75
CA LYS A 66 -13.24 -18.22 -5.76
C LYS A 66 -14.29 -19.29 -6.07
N ALA A 67 -13.85 -20.42 -6.61
CA ALA A 67 -14.70 -21.61 -6.72
C ALA A 67 -14.97 -22.22 -5.32
N PRO A 68 -16.10 -22.92 -5.13
CA PRO A 68 -16.41 -23.62 -3.86
C PRO A 68 -15.37 -24.68 -3.46
N SER A 69 -14.62 -25.23 -4.42
CA SER A 69 -13.55 -26.22 -4.19
C SER A 69 -12.26 -25.61 -3.67
N THR A 70 -12.04 -24.31 -3.85
CA THR A 70 -10.87 -23.61 -3.36
C THR A 70 -11.03 -23.26 -1.89
N SER A 71 -10.09 -23.71 -1.06
CA SER A 71 -10.02 -23.36 0.35
C SER A 71 -9.57 -21.92 0.53
N PHE A 72 -10.17 -21.17 1.48
CA PHE A 72 -9.71 -19.84 1.84
C PHE A 72 -9.24 -19.82 3.28
N VAL A 73 -8.04 -19.31 3.53
CA VAL A 73 -7.45 -19.12 4.87
C VAL A 73 -7.23 -17.63 5.10
N ARG A 74 -7.93 -17.07 6.08
CA ARG A 74 -7.73 -15.69 6.49
C ARG A 74 -6.64 -15.61 7.55
N GLY A 75 -5.58 -14.87 7.28
CA GLY A 75 -4.49 -14.62 8.21
C GLY A 75 -3.32 -13.91 7.54
N THR A 76 -2.45 -13.35 8.34
CA THR A 76 -1.27 -12.62 7.86
C THR A 76 -0.10 -13.59 7.67
N VAL A 77 0.45 -13.63 6.47
CA VAL A 77 1.67 -14.41 6.20
C VAL A 77 2.86 -13.74 6.90
N VAL A 78 3.47 -14.45 7.85
CA VAL A 78 4.59 -13.95 8.66
C VAL A 78 5.92 -14.64 8.35
N GLY A 79 5.88 -15.69 7.52
CA GLY A 79 7.10 -16.37 7.08
C GLY A 79 6.84 -17.47 6.06
N VAL A 80 7.83 -17.75 5.23
CA VAL A 80 7.84 -18.84 4.26
C VAL A 80 9.12 -19.66 4.46
N ASP A 81 8.94 -20.94 4.82
CA ASP A 81 10.02 -21.93 4.89
C ASP A 81 9.99 -22.78 3.62
N THR A 82 10.95 -22.54 2.73
CA THR A 82 11.05 -23.23 1.44
C THR A 82 11.58 -24.67 1.58
N ASP A 83 12.41 -24.95 2.58
CA ASP A 83 12.94 -26.28 2.84
C ASP A 83 11.84 -27.21 3.38
N ALA A 84 11.07 -26.73 4.38
CA ALA A 84 9.92 -27.44 4.92
C ALA A 84 8.66 -27.35 4.05
N ARG A 85 8.63 -26.44 3.07
CA ARG A 85 7.45 -26.10 2.22
C ARG A 85 6.24 -25.75 3.07
N ARG A 86 6.45 -24.80 3.97
CA ARG A 86 5.44 -24.38 4.95
C ARG A 86 5.37 -22.86 5.01
N ILE A 87 4.14 -22.37 5.12
CA ILE A 87 3.81 -20.96 5.28
C ILE A 87 3.34 -20.77 6.73
N ALA A 88 4.03 -19.91 7.45
CA ALA A 88 3.62 -19.48 8.79
C ALA A 88 2.59 -18.35 8.67
N ILE A 89 1.45 -18.50 9.34
CA ILE A 89 0.32 -17.59 9.26
C ILE A 89 -0.07 -17.14 10.67
N ASP A 90 0.00 -15.83 10.93
CA ASP A 90 -0.58 -15.26 12.14
C ASP A 90 -2.10 -15.17 12.01
N GLY A 91 -2.81 -15.65 13.04
CA GLY A 91 -4.27 -15.71 13.08
C GLY A 91 -4.89 -16.99 12.49
N ALA A 92 -4.07 -17.94 11.97
CA ALA A 92 -4.53 -19.23 11.46
C ALA A 92 -3.47 -20.32 11.64
N ASP A 93 -3.82 -21.58 11.31
CA ASP A 93 -2.85 -22.68 11.25
C ASP A 93 -1.90 -22.51 10.06
N ASP A 94 -0.66 -22.98 10.20
CA ASP A 94 0.32 -23.03 9.12
C ASP A 94 -0.17 -23.87 7.95
N VAL A 95 0.19 -23.48 6.73
CA VAL A 95 -0.21 -24.16 5.50
C VAL A 95 1.00 -24.79 4.81
N ASP A 96 0.95 -26.07 4.53
CA ASP A 96 1.94 -26.76 3.70
C ASP A 96 1.61 -26.62 2.22
N TYR A 97 2.64 -26.55 1.36
CA TYR A 97 2.47 -26.44 -0.09
C TYR A 97 3.39 -27.39 -0.87
N ASP A 98 3.01 -27.74 -2.08
CA ASP A 98 3.86 -28.37 -3.09
C ASP A 98 4.30 -27.32 -4.15
N TYR A 99 3.41 -26.35 -4.43
CA TYR A 99 3.68 -25.16 -5.25
C TYR A 99 3.12 -23.91 -4.56
N LEU A 100 3.87 -22.82 -4.64
CA LEU A 100 3.52 -21.55 -4.03
C LEU A 100 3.53 -20.42 -5.06
N LEU A 101 2.46 -19.63 -5.12
CA LEU A 101 2.41 -18.37 -5.85
C LEU A 101 2.31 -17.20 -4.87
N VAL A 102 3.33 -16.36 -4.88
CA VAL A 102 3.40 -15.16 -4.06
C VAL A 102 2.83 -13.97 -4.82
N ALA A 103 1.72 -13.41 -4.32
CA ALA A 103 1.04 -12.23 -4.84
C ALA A 103 0.64 -11.25 -3.71
N LEU A 104 1.49 -11.16 -2.66
CA LEU A 104 1.23 -10.36 -1.46
C LEU A 104 1.31 -8.84 -1.66
N GLY A 105 1.72 -8.40 -2.86
CA GLY A 105 1.94 -6.99 -3.13
C GLY A 105 3.20 -6.47 -2.45
N SER A 106 3.20 -5.19 -2.12
CA SER A 106 4.31 -4.46 -1.51
C SER A 106 3.88 -3.77 -0.22
N ASP A 107 4.87 -3.32 0.55
CA ASP A 107 4.70 -2.44 1.69
C ASP A 107 5.24 -1.03 1.40
N THR A 108 4.97 -0.08 2.29
CA THR A 108 5.50 1.28 2.18
C THR A 108 6.99 1.29 2.50
N ALA A 109 7.79 1.94 1.65
CA ALA A 109 9.21 2.16 1.90
C ALA A 109 9.41 3.42 2.74
N PHE A 110 10.01 3.27 3.92
CA PHE A 110 10.34 4.38 4.82
C PHE A 110 11.78 4.89 4.66
N TYR A 111 12.60 4.20 3.86
CA TYR A 111 14.00 4.55 3.55
C TYR A 111 14.90 4.73 4.78
N GLY A 112 14.51 4.17 5.92
CA GLY A 112 15.22 4.35 7.19
C GLY A 112 15.18 5.79 7.71
N ILE A 113 14.23 6.61 7.27
CA ILE A 113 14.05 7.98 7.75
C ILE A 113 13.51 7.92 9.19
N PRO A 114 14.27 8.44 10.19
CA PRO A 114 13.88 8.33 11.59
C PRO A 114 12.48 8.90 11.84
N GLY A 115 11.67 8.15 12.55
CA GLY A 115 10.34 8.56 13.03
C GLY A 115 9.23 8.54 11.98
N VAL A 116 9.51 8.31 10.70
CA VAL A 116 8.45 8.26 9.66
C VAL A 116 7.59 7.02 9.85
N GLU A 117 8.18 5.86 10.01
CA GLU A 117 7.46 4.59 10.19
C GLU A 117 6.53 4.59 11.42
N GLU A 118 6.99 5.21 12.52
CA GLU A 118 6.26 5.22 13.77
C GLU A 118 5.13 6.26 13.83
N ARG A 119 5.14 7.26 12.94
CA ARG A 119 4.25 8.43 13.03
C ARG A 119 3.38 8.67 11.82
N ALA A 120 3.76 8.14 10.67
CA ALA A 120 3.01 8.38 9.46
C ALA A 120 1.90 7.35 9.25
N HIS A 121 0.77 7.82 8.74
CA HIS A 121 -0.22 6.95 8.11
C HIS A 121 0.29 6.53 6.73
N THR A 122 0.14 5.27 6.40
CA THR A 122 0.42 4.71 5.06
C THR A 122 -0.85 4.65 4.21
N LEU A 123 -0.74 4.19 2.97
CA LEU A 123 -1.90 3.95 2.10
C LEU A 123 -1.72 2.62 1.34
N ASN A 124 -1.64 1.52 2.07
CA ASN A 124 -1.49 0.17 1.51
C ASN A 124 -2.82 -0.58 1.42
N GLY A 125 -3.84 -0.14 2.15
CA GLY A 125 -5.12 -0.81 2.26
C GLY A 125 -6.29 0.11 2.60
N LEU A 126 -7.47 -0.50 2.75
CA LEU A 126 -8.69 0.22 3.10
C LEU A 126 -8.63 0.81 4.51
N ASP A 127 -8.11 0.05 5.47
CA ASP A 127 -8.01 0.50 6.86
C ASP A 127 -7.07 1.71 6.99
N ASP A 128 -6.00 1.76 6.21
CA ASP A 128 -5.11 2.92 6.13
C ASP A 128 -5.86 4.18 5.65
N ALA A 129 -6.63 4.05 4.57
CA ALA A 129 -7.40 5.17 4.03
C ALA A 129 -8.46 5.68 5.03
N LEU A 130 -9.11 4.77 5.78
CA LEU A 130 -10.05 5.12 6.83
C LEU A 130 -9.35 5.77 8.02
N ALA A 131 -8.17 5.30 8.41
CA ALA A 131 -7.36 5.92 9.46
C ALA A 131 -6.92 7.34 9.08
N ILE A 132 -6.54 7.57 7.82
CA ILE A 132 -6.24 8.93 7.33
C ILE A 132 -7.49 9.81 7.40
N HIS A 133 -8.66 9.30 6.98
CA HIS A 133 -9.93 10.02 7.08
C HIS A 133 -10.22 10.49 8.50
N GLU A 134 -10.15 9.57 9.47
CA GLU A 134 -10.39 9.86 10.88
C GLU A 134 -9.40 10.88 11.45
N ALA A 135 -8.10 10.70 11.16
CA ALA A 135 -7.06 11.61 11.63
C ALA A 135 -7.24 13.03 11.08
N VAL A 136 -7.57 13.18 9.81
CA VAL A 136 -7.82 14.49 9.19
C VAL A 136 -9.07 15.16 9.76
N LEU A 137 -10.15 14.40 10.00
CA LEU A 137 -11.37 14.91 10.63
C LEU A 137 -11.08 15.39 12.07
N GLU A 138 -10.39 14.58 12.87
CA GLU A 138 -10.06 14.91 14.27
C GLU A 138 -9.19 16.17 14.33
N ALA A 139 -8.12 16.22 13.56
CA ALA A 139 -7.23 17.39 13.50
C ALA A 139 -7.98 18.65 13.04
N GLY A 140 -8.79 18.56 11.97
CA GLY A 140 -9.56 19.69 11.47
C GLY A 140 -10.64 20.19 12.44
N GLN A 141 -11.28 19.29 13.19
CA GLN A 141 -12.28 19.66 14.23
C GLN A 141 -11.64 20.31 15.45
N ALA A 142 -10.42 19.95 15.80
CA ALA A 142 -9.65 20.55 16.89
C ALA A 142 -9.06 21.92 16.52
N ALA A 143 -8.90 22.21 15.22
CA ALA A 143 -8.27 23.40 14.68
C ALA A 143 -9.24 24.60 14.56
N SER A 144 -8.70 25.75 14.16
CA SER A 144 -9.48 26.96 13.89
C SER A 144 -8.99 27.67 12.62
N GLN A 145 -9.78 28.59 12.06
CA GLN A 145 -9.36 29.40 10.90
C GLN A 145 -8.13 30.29 11.16
N ARG A 146 -7.78 30.54 12.42
CA ARG A 146 -6.58 31.32 12.79
C ARG A 146 -5.37 30.45 13.05
N ASP A 147 -5.61 29.17 13.29
CA ASP A 147 -4.61 28.14 13.58
C ASP A 147 -5.11 26.84 12.92
N PRO A 148 -4.97 26.71 11.61
CA PRO A 148 -5.45 25.54 10.88
C PRO A 148 -4.56 24.33 11.17
N ALA A 149 -5.15 23.13 11.17
CA ALA A 149 -4.38 21.89 11.23
C ALA A 149 -3.58 21.70 9.93
N ARG A 150 -2.39 21.15 10.04
CA ARG A 150 -1.55 20.88 8.87
C ARG A 150 -1.44 19.37 8.61
N VAL A 151 -1.88 18.97 7.42
CA VAL A 151 -1.73 17.63 6.89
C VAL A 151 -0.58 17.63 5.89
N VAL A 152 0.47 16.88 6.21
CA VAL A 152 1.63 16.71 5.33
C VAL A 152 1.56 15.37 4.64
N VAL A 153 1.66 15.35 3.32
CA VAL A 153 1.74 14.14 2.49
C VAL A 153 3.14 14.03 1.91
N GLY A 154 3.86 12.98 2.29
CA GLY A 154 5.22 12.68 1.81
C GLY A 154 5.20 11.78 0.59
N GLY A 155 5.91 12.23 -0.48
CA GLY A 155 5.98 11.58 -1.77
C GLY A 155 4.93 12.08 -2.76
N ALA A 156 5.37 12.71 -3.86
CA ALA A 156 4.49 13.23 -4.90
C ALA A 156 4.41 12.33 -6.14
N GLY A 157 4.47 11.01 -5.91
CA GLY A 157 4.04 9.99 -6.86
C GLY A 157 2.51 9.97 -7.00
N LEU A 158 1.97 8.96 -7.69
CA LEU A 158 0.53 8.87 -7.95
C LEU A 158 -0.29 8.81 -6.64
N SER A 159 0.10 7.94 -5.71
CA SER A 159 -0.60 7.76 -4.43
C SER A 159 -0.61 9.04 -3.59
N GLY A 160 0.51 9.78 -3.50
CA GLY A 160 0.58 11.00 -2.73
C GLY A 160 -0.25 12.13 -3.33
N ILE A 161 -0.23 12.28 -4.64
CA ILE A 161 -1.07 13.26 -5.35
C ILE A 161 -2.55 12.96 -5.12
N GLN A 162 -2.95 11.69 -5.20
CA GLN A 162 -4.32 11.26 -4.96
C GLN A 162 -4.71 11.50 -3.50
N SER A 163 -3.86 11.11 -2.53
CA SER A 163 -4.10 11.34 -1.10
C SER A 163 -4.26 12.82 -0.78
N ALA A 164 -3.32 13.67 -1.24
CA ALA A 164 -3.40 15.11 -1.02
C ALA A 164 -4.68 15.71 -1.64
N GLY A 165 -5.07 15.23 -2.83
CA GLY A 165 -6.31 15.61 -3.50
C GLY A 165 -7.55 15.26 -2.70
N GLU A 166 -7.65 14.02 -2.18
CA GLU A 166 -8.81 13.57 -1.40
C GLU A 166 -8.88 14.26 -0.02
N VAL A 167 -7.72 14.54 0.62
CA VAL A 167 -7.67 15.35 1.84
C VAL A 167 -8.18 16.76 1.58
N ALA A 168 -7.78 17.40 0.48
CA ALA A 168 -8.28 18.71 0.11
C ALA A 168 -9.78 18.72 -0.19
N GLU A 169 -10.31 17.68 -0.87
CA GLU A 169 -11.76 17.52 -1.10
C GLU A 169 -12.52 17.27 0.22
N LEU A 170 -11.97 16.47 1.16
CA LEU A 170 -12.54 16.26 2.50
C LEU A 170 -12.61 17.57 3.27
N ARG A 171 -11.50 18.34 3.29
CA ARG A 171 -11.43 19.68 3.87
C ARG A 171 -12.55 20.57 3.35
N ASP A 172 -12.71 20.64 2.03
CA ASP A 172 -13.67 21.53 1.38
C ASP A 172 -15.13 21.07 1.64
N HIS A 173 -15.36 19.74 1.62
CA HIS A 173 -16.69 19.16 1.87
C HIS A 173 -17.18 19.40 3.31
N GLU A 174 -16.29 19.19 4.28
CA GLU A 174 -16.61 19.33 5.70
C GLU A 174 -16.37 20.76 6.23
N GLY A 175 -15.80 21.66 5.42
CA GLY A 175 -15.49 23.04 5.82
C GLY A 175 -14.41 23.11 6.92
N LEU A 176 -13.45 22.19 6.92
CA LEU A 176 -12.42 22.08 7.93
C LEU A 176 -11.32 23.14 7.76
N PRO A 177 -10.81 23.73 8.84
CA PRO A 177 -9.64 24.58 8.82
C PRO A 177 -8.36 23.72 8.70
N VAL A 178 -8.06 23.19 7.52
CA VAL A 178 -6.93 22.32 7.25
C VAL A 178 -6.07 22.89 6.12
N GLU A 179 -4.76 22.95 6.32
CA GLU A 179 -3.75 23.20 5.30
C GLU A 179 -3.21 21.85 4.80
N VAL A 180 -3.12 21.68 3.48
CA VAL A 180 -2.58 20.45 2.87
C VAL A 180 -1.26 20.79 2.20
N VAL A 181 -0.20 20.08 2.61
CA VAL A 181 1.16 20.24 2.06
C VAL A 181 1.61 18.91 1.46
N LEU A 182 1.99 18.92 0.19
CA LEU A 182 2.58 17.78 -0.49
C LEU A 182 4.10 18.01 -0.61
N VAL A 183 4.90 17.10 -0.04
CA VAL A 183 6.36 17.19 -0.05
C VAL A 183 6.97 16.09 -0.94
N GLU A 184 8.01 16.45 -1.71
CA GLU A 184 8.70 15.54 -2.62
C GLU A 184 10.21 15.81 -2.57
N ALA A 185 10.98 14.75 -2.45
CA ALA A 185 12.45 14.84 -2.45
C ALA A 185 13.03 15.25 -3.80
N LEU A 186 12.37 14.88 -4.89
CA LEU A 186 12.82 15.17 -6.24
C LEU A 186 12.31 16.53 -6.75
N GLU A 187 12.92 17.04 -7.84
CA GLU A 187 12.69 18.37 -8.41
C GLU A 187 11.21 18.64 -8.78
N GLU A 188 10.44 17.60 -9.11
CA GLU A 188 9.07 17.76 -9.62
C GLU A 188 8.13 16.65 -9.14
N VAL A 189 6.84 16.97 -9.06
CA VAL A 189 5.77 15.98 -8.85
C VAL A 189 5.72 14.97 -9.99
N MET A 190 5.21 13.78 -9.77
CA MET A 190 5.15 12.69 -10.75
C MET A 190 6.53 12.42 -11.37
N PRO A 191 7.54 12.02 -10.57
CA PRO A 191 8.87 11.70 -11.09
C PRO A 191 8.80 10.67 -12.23
N GLY A 192 9.63 10.89 -13.27
CA GLY A 192 9.64 10.00 -14.46
C GLY A 192 8.62 10.35 -15.54
N PHE A 193 7.65 11.22 -15.27
CA PHE A 193 6.68 11.64 -16.28
C PHE A 193 7.19 12.85 -17.09
N ARG A 194 6.52 13.11 -18.24
CA ARG A 194 6.86 14.25 -19.09
C ARG A 194 6.64 15.56 -18.34
N ARG A 195 7.56 16.52 -18.46
CA ARG A 195 7.47 17.84 -17.80
C ARG A 195 6.16 18.61 -18.06
N SER A 196 5.51 18.38 -19.19
CA SER A 196 4.20 18.99 -19.48
C SER A 196 3.09 18.43 -18.58
N VAL A 197 3.15 17.12 -18.24
CA VAL A 197 2.23 16.45 -17.31
C VAL A 197 2.50 16.94 -15.89
N GLN A 198 3.76 16.92 -15.46
CA GLN A 198 4.20 17.38 -14.15
C GLN A 198 3.72 18.81 -13.84
N ARG A 199 3.99 19.76 -14.76
CA ARG A 199 3.52 21.15 -14.62
C ARG A 199 2.01 21.29 -14.61
N ARG A 200 1.28 20.44 -15.33
CA ARG A 200 -0.19 20.45 -15.31
C ARG A 200 -0.71 19.98 -13.96
N ILE A 201 -0.17 18.87 -13.44
CA ILE A 201 -0.56 18.30 -12.16
C ILE A 201 -0.24 19.28 -11.03
N ARG A 202 0.97 19.85 -10.96
CA ARG A 202 1.32 20.87 -9.97
C ARG A 202 0.28 22.00 -9.95
N ARG A 203 -0.06 22.58 -11.11
CA ARG A 203 -1.08 23.66 -11.20
C ARG A 203 -2.46 23.21 -10.74
N MET A 204 -2.83 21.95 -10.96
CA MET A 204 -4.12 21.41 -10.48
C MET A 204 -4.14 21.28 -8.96
N LEU A 205 -3.04 20.85 -8.35
CA LEU A 205 -2.88 20.76 -6.90
C LEU A 205 -2.91 22.16 -6.26
N GLU A 206 -2.12 23.08 -6.76
CA GLU A 206 -2.07 24.47 -6.30
C GLU A 206 -3.42 25.17 -6.44
N ALA A 207 -4.17 24.92 -7.52
CA ALA A 207 -5.51 25.46 -7.72
C ALA A 207 -6.55 24.92 -6.71
N ARG A 208 -6.25 23.80 -6.02
CA ARG A 208 -7.05 23.24 -4.93
C ARG A 208 -6.55 23.68 -3.54
N GLY A 209 -5.62 24.63 -3.50
CA GLY A 209 -5.04 25.13 -2.26
C GLY A 209 -4.12 24.13 -1.57
N ILE A 210 -3.49 23.23 -2.34
CA ILE A 210 -2.45 22.32 -1.85
C ILE A 210 -1.11 23.01 -2.08
N GLU A 211 -0.35 23.20 -1.01
CA GLU A 211 1.04 23.65 -1.09
C GLU A 211 1.91 22.50 -1.60
N VAL A 212 2.75 22.76 -2.62
CA VAL A 212 3.62 21.74 -3.22
C VAL A 212 5.08 22.13 -3.06
N LEU A 213 5.78 21.38 -2.21
CA LEU A 213 7.20 21.55 -1.90
C LEU A 213 7.99 20.40 -2.52
N THR A 214 8.95 20.75 -3.36
CA THR A 214 9.80 19.79 -4.07
C THR A 214 11.26 20.13 -3.87
N ASP A 215 12.16 19.21 -4.31
CA ASP A 215 13.61 19.40 -4.32
C ASP A 215 14.23 19.54 -2.91
N ASP A 216 13.62 18.83 -1.92
CA ASP A 216 14.13 18.86 -0.56
C ASP A 216 13.62 17.63 0.21
N PRO A 217 14.47 16.64 0.45
CA PRO A 217 14.06 15.41 1.10
C PRO A 217 13.71 15.61 2.57
N VAL A 218 12.70 14.87 3.06
CA VAL A 218 12.45 14.71 4.49
C VAL A 218 13.58 13.88 5.10
N THR A 219 14.17 14.36 6.18
CA THR A 219 15.29 13.70 6.88
C THR A 219 14.91 13.10 8.22
N GLU A 220 13.81 13.55 8.84
CA GLU A 220 13.28 13.04 10.09
C GLU A 220 11.81 13.44 10.25
N ALA A 221 11.01 12.59 10.90
CA ALA A 221 9.70 12.95 11.42
C ALA A 221 9.75 12.97 12.96
N GLY A 222 9.79 14.16 13.55
CA GLY A 222 9.66 14.36 14.99
C GLY A 222 8.21 14.21 15.46
N PRO A 223 7.96 14.35 16.77
CA PRO A 223 6.61 14.19 17.34
C PRO A 223 5.58 15.23 16.87
N ALA A 224 6.02 16.39 16.43
CA ALA A 224 5.16 17.51 16.03
C ALA A 224 5.65 18.28 14.80
N GLU A 225 6.81 17.91 14.25
CA GLU A 225 7.38 18.58 13.08
C GLU A 225 8.20 17.59 12.23
N ILE A 226 8.21 17.81 10.92
CA ILE A 226 9.13 17.15 10.00
C ILE A 226 10.33 18.04 9.72
N HIS A 227 11.49 17.40 9.52
CA HIS A 227 12.75 18.04 9.17
C HIS A 227 13.09 17.74 7.73
N PHE A 228 13.74 18.69 7.09
CA PHE A 228 14.21 18.64 5.71
C PHE A 228 15.73 18.79 5.65
N ASP A 229 16.32 18.56 4.48
CA ASP A 229 17.75 18.75 4.29
C ASP A 229 18.12 20.24 4.28
N GLU A 230 17.36 21.06 3.58
CA GLU A 230 17.66 22.49 3.39
C GLU A 230 16.67 23.45 4.07
N ARG A 231 15.36 23.11 4.11
CA ARG A 231 14.31 23.94 4.70
C ARG A 231 14.31 23.90 6.22
N SER A 232 13.75 24.95 6.80
CA SER A 232 13.39 24.91 8.23
C SER A 232 12.37 23.82 8.53
N PRO A 233 12.41 23.21 9.72
CA PRO A 233 11.41 22.25 10.14
C PRO A 233 9.99 22.80 10.00
N MET A 234 9.04 21.91 9.68
CA MET A 234 7.65 22.24 9.46
C MET A 234 6.77 21.48 10.45
N PRO A 235 5.92 22.17 11.24
CA PRO A 235 4.96 21.50 12.11
C PRO A 235 3.90 20.75 11.29
N TYR A 236 3.41 19.63 11.82
CA TYR A 236 2.29 18.87 11.28
C TYR A 236 1.39 18.32 12.38
N ASP A 237 0.12 18.13 12.06
CA ASP A 237 -0.86 17.44 12.89
C ASP A 237 -1.12 16.02 12.37
N VAL A 238 -1.10 15.84 11.05
CA VAL A 238 -1.23 14.54 10.40
C VAL A 238 -0.11 14.38 9.36
N LEU A 239 0.60 13.25 9.42
CA LEU A 239 1.59 12.86 8.42
C LEU A 239 1.10 11.64 7.67
N VAL A 240 1.02 11.74 6.34
CA VAL A 240 0.74 10.62 5.42
C VAL A 240 2.00 10.34 4.61
N TRP A 241 2.44 9.08 4.54
CA TRP A 241 3.65 8.71 3.82
C TRP A 241 3.38 7.77 2.66
N THR A 242 3.72 8.21 1.47
CA THR A 242 3.57 7.49 0.20
C THR A 242 4.86 7.54 -0.64
N GLY A 243 6.01 7.62 0.04
CA GLY A 243 7.32 7.91 -0.55
C GLY A 243 7.89 6.80 -1.44
N GLY A 244 7.32 5.61 -1.44
CA GLY A 244 7.76 4.48 -2.26
C GLY A 244 7.25 3.16 -1.73
N ILE A 245 7.65 2.07 -2.41
CA ILE A 245 7.28 0.70 -2.04
C ILE A 245 8.52 -0.16 -1.80
N THR A 246 8.37 -1.17 -0.93
CA THR A 246 9.34 -2.23 -0.66
C THR A 246 8.62 -3.58 -0.65
N GLY A 247 9.34 -4.69 -0.66
CA GLY A 247 8.74 -6.01 -0.48
C GLY A 247 8.23 -6.25 0.95
N ARG A 248 7.56 -7.37 1.14
CA ARG A 248 6.99 -7.80 2.43
C ARG A 248 8.02 -8.45 3.33
N GLU A 249 8.01 -8.13 4.63
CA GLU A 249 8.90 -8.74 5.63
C GLU A 249 8.80 -10.27 5.71
N ALA A 250 7.66 -10.85 5.34
CA ALA A 250 7.45 -12.30 5.32
C ALA A 250 8.54 -13.08 4.57
N PHE A 251 9.27 -12.41 3.66
CA PHE A 251 10.35 -13.00 2.86
C PHE A 251 11.76 -12.63 3.35
N GLU A 252 11.91 -11.84 4.40
CA GLU A 252 13.23 -11.44 4.92
C GLU A 252 14.09 -12.64 5.33
N ARG A 253 13.44 -13.70 5.84
CA ARG A 253 14.11 -14.94 6.29
C ARG A 253 14.03 -16.08 5.30
N ALA A 254 13.34 -15.89 4.17
CA ALA A 254 13.24 -16.91 3.14
C ALA A 254 14.60 -17.07 2.42
N THR A 255 14.96 -18.30 2.07
CA THR A 255 16.17 -18.60 1.26
C THR A 255 15.96 -18.32 -0.23
N ILE A 256 15.02 -17.44 -0.57
CA ILE A 256 14.68 -17.01 -1.93
C ILE A 256 15.44 -15.72 -2.24
N GLU A 257 16.05 -15.65 -3.43
CA GLU A 257 16.71 -14.43 -3.89
C GLU A 257 15.72 -13.27 -3.94
N ASN A 258 16.08 -12.15 -3.31
CA ASN A 258 15.25 -10.95 -3.29
C ASN A 258 16.12 -9.69 -3.42
N ASP A 259 15.49 -8.60 -3.90
CA ASP A 259 16.03 -7.26 -3.93
C ASP A 259 15.06 -6.33 -3.20
N HIS A 260 15.51 -5.69 -2.14
CA HIS A 260 14.65 -4.86 -1.26
C HIS A 260 13.37 -5.61 -0.83
N GLN A 261 13.50 -6.88 -0.42
CA GLN A 261 12.42 -7.78 0.00
C GLN A 261 11.41 -8.13 -1.12
N ARG A 262 11.63 -7.69 -2.36
CA ARG A 262 10.89 -8.14 -3.53
C ARG A 262 11.57 -9.36 -4.13
N LEU A 263 10.80 -10.37 -4.47
CA LEU A 263 11.34 -11.65 -4.96
C LEU A 263 11.87 -11.51 -6.39
N VAL A 264 13.11 -11.91 -6.63
CA VAL A 264 13.68 -11.94 -7.98
C VAL A 264 13.10 -13.11 -8.75
N THR A 265 12.59 -12.83 -9.96
CA THR A 265 11.98 -13.84 -10.82
C THR A 265 12.59 -13.86 -12.21
N ASP A 266 12.52 -15.02 -12.87
CA ASP A 266 12.80 -15.14 -14.29
C ASP A 266 11.59 -14.70 -15.17
N ALA A 267 11.74 -14.83 -16.50
CA ALA A 267 10.68 -14.46 -17.45
C ALA A 267 9.41 -15.35 -17.36
N THR A 268 9.44 -16.41 -16.57
CA THR A 268 8.30 -17.30 -16.28
C THR A 268 7.73 -17.09 -14.88
N PHE A 269 8.10 -15.99 -14.22
CA PHE A 269 7.72 -15.65 -12.85
C PHE A 269 8.22 -16.63 -11.78
N ARG A 270 9.16 -17.50 -12.11
CA ARG A 270 9.77 -18.43 -11.16
C ARG A 270 10.88 -17.74 -10.40
N THR A 271 10.93 -17.99 -9.08
CA THR A 271 11.98 -17.48 -8.19
C THR A 271 13.24 -18.38 -8.26
N SER A 272 14.20 -18.17 -7.37
CA SER A 272 15.36 -19.07 -7.18
C SER A 272 14.96 -20.46 -6.66
N ASP A 273 13.73 -20.65 -6.16
CA ASP A 273 13.15 -21.95 -5.85
C ASP A 273 12.20 -22.39 -6.98
N ASP A 274 12.41 -23.60 -7.53
CA ASP A 274 11.68 -24.14 -8.66
C ASP A 274 10.16 -24.32 -8.43
N ARG A 275 9.70 -24.25 -7.19
CA ARG A 275 8.31 -24.45 -6.77
C ARG A 275 7.65 -23.19 -6.27
N VAL A 276 8.39 -22.08 -6.23
CA VAL A 276 7.90 -20.79 -5.77
C VAL A 276 7.90 -19.79 -6.92
N PHE A 277 6.76 -19.20 -7.17
CA PHE A 277 6.52 -18.17 -8.18
C PHE A 277 6.14 -16.88 -7.50
N ALA A 278 6.45 -15.73 -8.11
CA ALA A 278 6.03 -14.44 -7.61
C ALA A 278 5.52 -13.54 -8.74
N VAL A 279 4.47 -12.77 -8.45
CA VAL A 279 3.82 -11.89 -9.43
C VAL A 279 3.35 -10.58 -8.78
N GLY A 280 3.20 -9.54 -9.60
CA GLY A 280 2.78 -8.21 -9.16
C GLY A 280 3.89 -7.50 -8.40
N ASP A 281 3.52 -6.65 -7.41
CA ASP A 281 4.51 -5.86 -6.66
C ASP A 281 5.34 -6.68 -5.66
N ALA A 282 5.05 -7.97 -5.50
CA ALA A 282 5.86 -8.90 -4.72
C ALA A 282 7.14 -9.34 -5.45
N ALA A 283 7.22 -9.09 -6.80
CA ALA A 283 8.34 -9.44 -7.66
C ALA A 283 9.02 -8.23 -8.30
#